data_09abc4e529add56768b76e20a83d38d5
#
_entry.id   09abc4e529add56768b76e20a83d38d5
#
_cell.length_a   1.000
_cell.length_b   1.000
_cell.length_c   1.000
_cell.angle_alpha   90.00
_cell.angle_beta   90.00
_cell.angle_gamma   90.00
#
_symmetry.space_group_name_H-M   'P 1'
#
loop_
_entity.id
_entity.type
_entity.pdbx_description
1 polymer ?
#
loop_
_entity_poly.entity_id
_entity_poly.type
_entity_poly.pdbx_seq_one_letter_code
_entity_poly.pdbx_strand_id
1 'polypeptide(L)'
;MSMYKIYIKQAWALIRQERFFSSVYIVGTGLAISMVMALAVAYHIRTANIAPEVHRDRMCYLSNVTYKLNGTKSNYKAACGPRLVKEVIGNLRVPEDVAVTTNSFMMPFSYGDAFMRLPGGDESPKVRLKGCDDGFWRVYRFDFVEGRPFTEAEFLSGMPRAVLCRSLAGRLFGHEAAAGQTILLNGLEYTVSGVVDDVSGITADVYAEAWVTYSSLSVAMDHALGERDGAVGLLEANILLADASDLPALSEELRREVRRYNSGLSEGQVVCEEPLSYADNLLSGLFLSLIHISE
;
A
#
# COMPACT_ATOMS: atom_id res chain seq x y z
N MET A 1 25.41 51.77 -23.69
CA MET A 1 25.92 50.40 -23.36
C MET A 1 25.10 49.87 -22.19
N SER A 2 24.43 48.73 -22.30
CA SER A 2 23.47 48.28 -21.27
C SER A 2 24.23 48.01 -19.96
N MET A 3 23.74 48.49 -18.81
CA MET A 3 24.31 48.27 -17.47
C MET A 3 24.60 46.80 -17.19
N TYR A 4 23.77 45.87 -17.67
CA TYR A 4 23.96 44.44 -17.52
C TYR A 4 25.28 43.93 -18.12
N LYS A 5 25.75 44.48 -19.23
CA LYS A 5 27.05 44.09 -19.84
C LYS A 5 28.24 44.45 -18.96
N ILE A 6 28.13 45.53 -18.18
CA ILE A 6 29.18 45.98 -17.27
C ILE A 6 29.25 45.04 -16.06
N TYR A 7 28.08 44.71 -15.46
CA TYR A 7 28.01 43.76 -14.32
C TYR A 7 28.51 42.37 -14.70
N ILE A 8 28.16 41.86 -15.86
CA ILE A 8 28.64 40.55 -16.33
C ILE A 8 30.17 40.57 -16.52
N LYS A 9 30.75 41.62 -17.09
CA LYS A 9 32.20 41.76 -17.22
C LYS A 9 32.91 41.86 -15.87
N GLN A 10 32.36 42.58 -14.93
CA GLN A 10 32.90 42.67 -13.56
C GLN A 10 32.82 41.34 -12.82
N ALA A 11 31.69 40.63 -12.89
CA ALA A 11 31.52 39.32 -12.30
C ALA A 11 32.53 38.31 -12.89
N TRP A 12 32.72 38.33 -14.22
CA TRP A 12 33.72 37.46 -14.88
C TRP A 12 35.17 37.76 -14.49
N ALA A 13 35.52 39.06 -14.30
CA ALA A 13 36.82 39.49 -13.83
C ALA A 13 37.09 39.01 -12.39
N LEU A 14 36.09 39.14 -11.47
CA LEU A 14 36.18 38.63 -10.10
C LEU A 14 36.35 37.12 -10.03
N ILE A 15 35.59 36.35 -10.85
CA ILE A 15 35.72 34.88 -10.94
C ILE A 15 37.13 34.48 -11.38
N ARG A 16 37.73 35.26 -12.27
CA ARG A 16 39.10 34.99 -12.77
C ARG A 16 40.19 35.36 -11.76
N GLN A 17 39.94 36.35 -10.95
CA GLN A 17 40.89 36.88 -9.94
C GLN A 17 40.96 35.92 -8.75
N GLU A 18 39.80 35.43 -8.26
CA GLU A 18 39.71 34.57 -7.07
C GLU A 18 39.17 33.18 -7.46
N ARG A 19 39.96 32.45 -8.28
CA ARG A 19 39.50 31.19 -8.88
C ARG A 19 39.11 30.12 -7.87
N PHE A 20 39.85 29.99 -6.77
CA PHE A 20 39.56 28.98 -5.76
C PHE A 20 38.24 29.25 -5.06
N PHE A 21 38.05 30.42 -4.51
CA PHE A 21 36.82 30.80 -3.81
C PHE A 21 35.59 30.79 -4.75
N SER A 22 35.77 31.29 -5.97
CA SER A 22 34.71 31.29 -6.98
C SER A 22 34.30 29.86 -7.38
N SER A 23 35.27 28.93 -7.52
CA SER A 23 34.96 27.53 -7.82
C SER A 23 34.23 26.86 -6.67
N VAL A 24 34.67 27.06 -5.43
CA VAL A 24 33.97 26.52 -4.24
C VAL A 24 32.53 27.04 -4.15
N TYR A 25 32.33 28.35 -4.42
CA TYR A 25 31.00 28.96 -4.39
C TYR A 25 30.09 28.42 -5.48
N ILE A 26 30.59 28.32 -6.72
CA ILE A 26 29.81 27.82 -7.86
C ILE A 26 29.46 26.34 -7.66
N VAL A 27 30.42 25.51 -7.25
CA VAL A 27 30.19 24.08 -7.00
C VAL A 27 29.23 23.89 -5.83
N GLY A 28 29.44 24.60 -4.71
CA GLY A 28 28.57 24.51 -3.53
C GLY A 28 27.13 24.94 -3.84
N THR A 29 26.96 26.06 -4.54
CA THR A 29 25.63 26.54 -4.95
C THR A 29 24.97 25.57 -5.94
N GLY A 30 25.74 25.09 -6.92
CA GLY A 30 25.25 24.11 -7.89
C GLY A 30 24.81 22.80 -7.23
N LEU A 31 25.58 22.30 -6.26
CA LEU A 31 25.23 21.12 -5.49
C LEU A 31 23.96 21.33 -4.65
N ALA A 32 23.86 22.48 -3.97
CA ALA A 32 22.69 22.81 -3.17
C ALA A 32 21.41 22.89 -4.03
N ILE A 33 21.46 23.56 -5.18
CA ILE A 33 20.34 23.63 -6.12
C ILE A 33 19.98 22.22 -6.64
N SER A 34 20.97 21.45 -7.05
CA SER A 34 20.76 20.08 -7.54
C SER A 34 20.09 19.19 -6.48
N MET A 35 20.51 19.30 -5.22
CA MET A 35 19.89 18.57 -4.09
C MET A 35 18.45 18.98 -3.87
N VAL A 36 18.15 20.28 -3.85
CA VAL A 36 16.77 20.77 -3.72
C VAL A 36 15.89 20.30 -4.88
N MET A 37 16.40 20.36 -6.11
CA MET A 37 15.67 19.86 -7.28
C MET A 37 15.43 18.35 -7.20
N ALA A 38 16.43 17.58 -6.80
CA ALA A 38 16.29 16.13 -6.63
C ALA A 38 15.23 15.79 -5.56
N LEU A 39 15.21 16.51 -4.43
CA LEU A 39 14.19 16.35 -3.40
C LEU A 39 12.79 16.74 -3.91
N ALA A 40 12.68 17.84 -4.66
CA ALA A 40 11.41 18.28 -5.23
C ALA A 40 10.86 17.26 -6.25
N VAL A 41 11.72 16.69 -7.10
CA VAL A 41 11.35 15.64 -8.05
C VAL A 41 10.95 14.37 -7.31
N ALA A 42 11.72 13.94 -6.31
CA ALA A 42 11.40 12.77 -5.49
C ALA A 42 10.05 12.93 -4.76
N TYR A 43 9.80 14.10 -4.20
CA TYR A 43 8.52 14.44 -3.58
C TYR A 43 7.38 14.38 -4.60
N HIS A 44 7.56 15.01 -5.77
CA HIS A 44 6.54 15.01 -6.82
C HIS A 44 6.20 13.58 -7.29
N ILE A 45 7.21 12.74 -7.55
CA ILE A 45 6.98 11.34 -7.96
C ILE A 45 6.21 10.56 -6.89
N ARG A 46 6.46 10.83 -5.60
CA ARG A 46 5.77 10.15 -4.50
C ARG A 46 4.35 10.64 -4.27
N THR A 47 4.03 11.89 -4.59
CA THR A 47 2.70 12.49 -4.33
C THR A 47 1.83 12.62 -5.56
N ALA A 48 2.38 12.51 -6.76
CA ALA A 48 1.60 12.59 -8.00
C ALA A 48 0.70 11.36 -8.19
N ASN A 49 -0.46 11.59 -8.79
CA ASN A 49 -1.39 10.54 -9.21
C ASN A 49 -0.78 9.76 -10.39
N ILE A 50 -0.19 8.60 -10.10
CA ILE A 50 0.50 7.75 -11.09
C ILE A 50 -0.11 6.35 -11.02
N ALA A 51 -0.41 5.77 -12.19
CA ALA A 51 -0.94 4.40 -12.25
C ALA A 51 0.00 3.39 -11.53
N PRO A 52 -0.58 2.45 -10.77
CA PRO A 52 -2.01 2.21 -10.56
C PRO A 52 -2.69 3.12 -9.51
N GLU A 53 -1.94 3.95 -8.75
CA GLU A 53 -2.44 4.81 -7.68
C GLU A 53 -2.87 6.19 -8.23
N VAL A 54 -3.90 6.20 -9.08
CA VAL A 54 -4.34 7.41 -9.82
C VAL A 54 -5.17 8.38 -8.99
N HIS A 55 -5.43 8.08 -7.72
CA HIS A 55 -6.30 8.85 -6.84
C HIS A 55 -5.65 9.22 -5.50
N ARG A 56 -4.30 9.29 -5.44
CA ARG A 56 -3.54 9.56 -4.21
C ARG A 56 -4.00 10.82 -3.47
N ASP A 57 -4.43 11.83 -4.22
CA ASP A 57 -4.89 13.13 -3.69
C ASP A 57 -6.18 13.03 -2.85
N ARG A 58 -6.97 11.96 -3.00
CA ARG A 58 -8.23 11.73 -2.28
C ARG A 58 -8.30 10.36 -1.61
N MET A 59 -7.15 9.68 -1.49
CA MET A 59 -7.02 8.43 -0.74
C MET A 59 -6.79 8.68 0.74
N CYS A 60 -7.40 7.82 1.56
CA CYS A 60 -7.20 7.76 3.00
C CYS A 60 -6.89 6.33 3.42
N TYR A 61 -6.14 6.18 4.50
CA TYR A 61 -5.64 4.89 4.97
C TYR A 61 -6.01 4.66 6.42
N LEU A 62 -6.57 3.50 6.70
CA LEU A 62 -6.78 2.98 8.05
C LEU A 62 -5.96 1.70 8.20
N SER A 63 -4.75 1.84 8.71
CA SER A 63 -3.80 0.72 8.79
C SER A 63 -3.78 0.06 10.17
N ASN A 64 -4.10 0.79 11.23
CA ASN A 64 -3.96 0.30 12.59
C ASN A 64 -5.21 0.53 13.44
N VAL A 65 -5.44 -0.43 14.32
CA VAL A 65 -6.44 -0.36 15.38
C VAL A 65 -5.83 -0.80 16.71
N THR A 66 -6.36 -0.27 17.80
CA THR A 66 -5.96 -0.66 19.15
C THR A 66 -7.11 -1.38 19.81
N TYR A 67 -6.90 -2.62 20.24
CA TYR A 67 -7.84 -3.36 21.09
C TYR A 67 -7.44 -3.19 22.55
N LYS A 68 -8.33 -2.64 23.36
CA LYS A 68 -8.17 -2.44 24.82
C LYS A 68 -8.98 -3.47 25.55
N LEU A 69 -8.33 -4.34 26.29
CA LEU A 69 -8.98 -5.38 27.07
C LEU A 69 -9.55 -4.79 28.37
N ASN A 70 -10.81 -5.11 28.68
CA ASN A 70 -11.48 -4.63 29.88
C ASN A 70 -10.77 -5.13 31.15
N GLY A 71 -10.64 -4.27 32.15
CA GLY A 71 -10.03 -4.62 33.46
C GLY A 71 -8.51 -4.75 33.44
N THR A 72 -7.83 -4.48 32.33
CA THR A 72 -6.37 -4.51 32.25
C THR A 72 -5.82 -3.21 31.65
N LYS A 73 -4.49 -3.02 31.79
CA LYS A 73 -3.75 -1.95 31.10
C LYS A 73 -3.19 -2.41 29.75
N SER A 74 -3.49 -3.65 29.33
CA SER A 74 -2.96 -4.23 28.12
C SER A 74 -3.69 -3.67 26.90
N ASN A 75 -2.93 -3.11 25.99
CA ASN A 75 -3.40 -2.63 24.70
C ASN A 75 -2.70 -3.42 23.60
N TYR A 76 -3.46 -3.84 22.61
CA TYR A 76 -2.94 -4.56 21.45
C TYR A 76 -3.14 -3.69 20.21
N LYS A 77 -2.04 -3.19 19.67
CA LYS A 77 -2.06 -2.45 18.40
C LYS A 77 -1.71 -3.39 17.27
N ALA A 78 -2.59 -3.51 16.29
CA ALA A 78 -2.41 -4.32 15.11
C ALA A 78 -3.21 -3.74 13.93
N ALA A 79 -3.12 -4.37 12.76
CA ALA A 79 -3.99 -4.05 11.63
C ALA A 79 -5.44 -4.49 11.91
N CYS A 80 -6.37 -4.13 11.01
CA CYS A 80 -7.79 -4.45 11.15
C CYS A 80 -8.03 -5.97 11.03
N GLY A 81 -8.95 -6.47 11.84
CA GLY A 81 -9.44 -7.84 11.72
C GLY A 81 -10.61 -7.98 10.74
N PRO A 82 -10.89 -9.20 10.26
CA PRO A 82 -11.95 -9.44 9.26
C PRO A 82 -13.34 -9.01 9.72
N ARG A 83 -13.66 -9.23 11.00
CA ARG A 83 -14.95 -8.83 11.55
C ARG A 83 -15.09 -7.32 11.63
N LEU A 84 -14.03 -6.60 12.03
CA LEU A 84 -14.00 -5.15 12.04
C LEU A 84 -14.18 -4.59 10.61
N VAL A 85 -13.47 -5.16 9.64
CA VAL A 85 -13.61 -4.78 8.23
C VAL A 85 -15.06 -4.95 7.79
N LYS A 86 -15.67 -6.10 8.04
CA LYS A 86 -17.04 -6.39 7.62
C LYS A 86 -18.09 -5.50 8.32
N GLU A 87 -17.99 -5.32 9.64
CA GLU A 87 -19.03 -4.69 10.46
C GLU A 87 -18.84 -3.17 10.62
N VAL A 88 -17.62 -2.65 10.44
CA VAL A 88 -17.33 -1.21 10.53
C VAL A 88 -17.05 -0.65 9.16
N ILE A 89 -15.99 -1.12 8.49
CA ILE A 89 -15.56 -0.55 7.20
C ILE A 89 -16.62 -0.78 6.11
N GLY A 90 -17.19 -1.98 6.03
CA GLY A 90 -18.25 -2.31 5.05
C GLY A 90 -19.56 -1.58 5.26
N ASN A 91 -19.75 -0.87 6.39
CA ASN A 91 -20.94 -0.05 6.64
C ASN A 91 -20.72 1.46 6.41
N LEU A 92 -19.49 1.88 6.09
CA LEU A 92 -19.21 3.27 5.75
C LEU A 92 -19.91 3.65 4.45
N ARG A 93 -20.45 4.87 4.40
CA ARG A 93 -21.20 5.42 3.25
C ARG A 93 -20.56 6.66 2.66
N VAL A 94 -19.67 7.33 3.40
CA VAL A 94 -18.92 8.49 2.93
C VAL A 94 -17.94 8.12 1.81
N PRO A 95 -17.25 6.95 1.86
CA PRO A 95 -16.35 6.54 0.78
C PRO A 95 -17.06 6.37 -0.57
N GLU A 96 -16.37 6.74 -1.65
CA GLU A 96 -16.75 6.37 -3.02
C GLU A 96 -16.54 4.86 -3.25
N ASP A 97 -15.38 4.35 -2.78
CA ASP A 97 -15.05 2.93 -2.77
C ASP A 97 -14.01 2.61 -1.69
N VAL A 98 -13.86 1.33 -1.36
CA VAL A 98 -12.89 0.85 -0.38
C VAL A 98 -12.18 -0.37 -0.95
N ALA A 99 -10.86 -0.39 -0.80
CA ALA A 99 -10.01 -1.55 -1.05
C ALA A 99 -9.49 -2.08 0.27
N VAL A 100 -9.69 -3.36 0.53
CA VAL A 100 -9.13 -4.03 1.70
C VAL A 100 -7.96 -4.90 1.25
N THR A 101 -6.81 -4.68 1.88
CA THR A 101 -5.58 -5.41 1.54
C THR A 101 -4.94 -5.99 2.79
N THR A 102 -4.09 -7.02 2.59
CA THR A 102 -3.22 -7.47 3.68
C THR A 102 -2.10 -6.47 3.92
N ASN A 103 -1.82 -6.22 5.20
CA ASN A 103 -0.70 -5.37 5.60
C ASN A 103 0.62 -5.97 5.13
N SER A 104 1.33 -5.27 4.28
CA SER A 104 2.57 -5.76 3.65
C SER A 104 3.71 -6.00 4.65
N PHE A 105 3.71 -5.28 5.78
CA PHE A 105 4.69 -5.47 6.85
C PHE A 105 4.39 -6.72 7.69
N MET A 106 3.11 -6.95 8.01
CA MET A 106 2.70 -8.08 8.86
C MET A 106 2.63 -9.41 8.11
N MET A 107 2.39 -9.40 6.80
CA MET A 107 2.26 -10.61 5.99
C MET A 107 3.43 -11.59 6.13
N PRO A 108 4.72 -11.17 6.03
CA PRO A 108 5.83 -12.10 6.18
C PRO A 108 5.92 -12.76 7.56
N PHE A 109 5.46 -12.09 8.62
CA PHE A 109 5.47 -12.62 9.98
C PHE A 109 4.34 -13.62 10.23
N SER A 110 3.20 -13.46 9.56
CA SER A 110 2.00 -14.24 9.81
C SER A 110 1.79 -15.35 8.77
N TYR A 111 2.14 -15.09 7.51
CA TYR A 111 2.00 -16.04 6.41
C TYR A 111 3.34 -16.71 6.03
N GLY A 112 4.46 -16.07 6.39
CA GLY A 112 5.79 -16.51 5.99
C GLY A 112 6.11 -16.11 4.55
N ASP A 113 7.16 -16.74 4.02
CA ASP A 113 7.56 -16.54 2.63
C ASP A 113 6.54 -17.20 1.69
N ALA A 114 6.17 -16.50 0.64
CA ALA A 114 5.30 -17.02 -0.40
C ALA A 114 6.15 -17.61 -1.54
N PHE A 115 5.93 -18.88 -1.82
CA PHE A 115 6.58 -19.60 -2.92
C PHE A 115 5.54 -20.03 -3.94
N MET A 116 5.81 -19.78 -5.21
CA MET A 116 4.86 -20.06 -6.28
C MET A 116 5.50 -20.94 -7.35
N ARG A 117 4.76 -21.98 -7.79
CA ARG A 117 5.22 -22.89 -8.83
C ARG A 117 4.08 -23.40 -9.68
N LEU A 118 4.41 -23.98 -10.83
CA LEU A 118 3.46 -24.74 -11.62
C LEU A 118 3.21 -26.13 -11.01
N PRO A 119 2.02 -26.74 -11.21
CA PRO A 119 1.80 -28.13 -10.87
C PRO A 119 2.80 -29.03 -11.61
N GLY A 120 3.54 -29.86 -10.84
CA GLY A 120 4.59 -30.73 -11.39
C GLY A 120 5.91 -30.01 -11.73
N GLY A 121 6.03 -28.69 -11.52
CA GLY A 121 7.28 -27.97 -11.71
C GLY A 121 8.21 -28.09 -10.50
N ASP A 122 9.51 -28.12 -10.74
CA ASP A 122 10.54 -28.20 -9.69
C ASP A 122 10.93 -26.83 -9.13
N GLU A 123 10.85 -25.78 -9.96
CA GLU A 123 11.19 -24.42 -9.54
C GLU A 123 10.06 -23.79 -8.75
N SER A 124 10.40 -23.26 -7.58
CA SER A 124 9.46 -22.57 -6.67
C SER A 124 10.03 -21.21 -6.24
N PRO A 125 9.99 -20.21 -7.13
CA PRO A 125 10.52 -18.90 -6.79
C PRO A 125 9.73 -18.27 -5.64
N LYS A 126 10.47 -17.56 -4.77
CA LYS A 126 9.89 -16.66 -3.78
C LYS A 126 9.23 -15.47 -4.48
N VAL A 127 8.02 -15.14 -4.08
CA VAL A 127 7.25 -14.06 -4.68
C VAL A 127 6.77 -13.06 -3.62
N ARG A 128 6.63 -11.81 -4.01
CA ARG A 128 5.95 -10.80 -3.18
C ARG A 128 4.45 -10.94 -3.36
N LEU A 129 3.79 -11.35 -2.29
CA LEU A 129 2.35 -11.59 -2.26
C LEU A 129 1.61 -10.44 -1.58
N LYS A 130 0.46 -10.05 -2.14
CA LYS A 130 -0.53 -9.20 -1.49
C LYS A 130 -1.90 -9.87 -1.57
N GLY A 131 -2.55 -10.03 -0.42
CA GLY A 131 -3.97 -10.38 -0.38
C GLY A 131 -4.81 -9.12 -0.57
N CYS A 132 -5.88 -9.21 -1.37
CA CYS A 132 -6.80 -8.09 -1.57
C CYS A 132 -8.24 -8.60 -1.82
N ASP A 133 -9.20 -7.67 -1.72
CA ASP A 133 -10.59 -7.88 -2.12
C ASP A 133 -10.83 -7.44 -3.56
N ASP A 134 -12.08 -7.52 -4.01
CA ASP A 134 -12.49 -7.03 -5.32
C ASP A 134 -12.49 -5.50 -5.42
N GLY A 135 -12.68 -4.79 -4.29
CA GLY A 135 -12.60 -3.33 -4.18
C GLY A 135 -11.23 -2.79 -4.60
N PHE A 136 -10.18 -3.58 -4.39
CA PHE A 136 -8.83 -3.22 -4.80
C PHE A 136 -8.73 -2.86 -6.29
N TRP A 137 -9.42 -3.60 -7.15
CA TRP A 137 -9.40 -3.39 -8.60
C TRP A 137 -10.28 -2.22 -9.06
N ARG A 138 -11.18 -1.72 -8.22
CA ARG A 138 -11.97 -0.50 -8.47
C ARG A 138 -11.24 0.75 -8.01
N VAL A 139 -10.58 0.68 -6.86
CA VAL A 139 -9.82 1.79 -6.27
C VAL A 139 -8.54 2.07 -7.05
N TYR A 140 -7.85 1.01 -7.47
CA TYR A 140 -6.57 1.09 -8.16
C TYR A 140 -6.70 0.72 -9.64
N ARG A 141 -6.06 1.51 -10.50
CA ARG A 141 -6.15 1.31 -11.95
C ARG A 141 -4.97 0.51 -12.47
N PHE A 142 -5.20 -0.79 -12.67
CA PHE A 142 -4.24 -1.70 -13.28
C PHE A 142 -4.51 -1.90 -14.77
N ASP A 143 -3.46 -2.02 -15.56
CA ASP A 143 -3.54 -2.38 -16.98
C ASP A 143 -3.42 -3.91 -17.13
N PHE A 144 -4.54 -4.57 -17.41
CA PHE A 144 -4.60 -6.00 -17.62
C PHE A 144 -4.11 -6.33 -19.05
N VAL A 145 -3.12 -7.22 -19.15
CA VAL A 145 -2.57 -7.72 -20.42
C VAL A 145 -3.19 -9.05 -20.82
N GLU A 146 -3.69 -9.81 -19.85
CA GLU A 146 -4.46 -11.04 -20.05
C GLU A 146 -5.58 -11.14 -19.00
N GLY A 147 -6.67 -11.80 -19.35
CA GLY A 147 -7.76 -12.13 -18.43
C GLY A 147 -8.43 -10.90 -17.83
N ARG A 148 -8.78 -11.00 -16.55
CA ARG A 148 -9.53 -9.98 -15.82
C ARG A 148 -9.22 -10.02 -14.32
N PRO A 149 -9.58 -8.97 -13.55
CA PRO A 149 -9.58 -9.05 -12.08
C PRO A 149 -10.57 -10.13 -11.60
N PHE A 150 -10.34 -10.68 -10.42
CA PHE A 150 -11.36 -11.49 -9.77
C PHE A 150 -12.54 -10.63 -9.31
N THR A 151 -13.71 -11.24 -9.26
CA THR A 151 -14.97 -10.56 -8.95
C THR A 151 -15.31 -10.65 -7.46
N GLU A 152 -16.24 -9.81 -7.01
CA GLU A 152 -16.83 -9.86 -5.67
C GLU A 152 -17.38 -11.27 -5.35
N ALA A 153 -18.08 -11.91 -6.28
CA ALA A 153 -18.62 -13.27 -6.08
C ALA A 153 -17.52 -14.31 -5.86
N GLU A 154 -16.41 -14.23 -6.61
CA GLU A 154 -15.24 -15.10 -6.44
C GLU A 154 -14.54 -14.82 -5.10
N PHE A 155 -14.44 -13.55 -4.70
CA PHE A 155 -13.89 -13.15 -3.41
C PHE A 155 -14.77 -13.64 -2.23
N LEU A 156 -16.09 -13.37 -2.26
CA LEU A 156 -17.01 -13.76 -1.19
C LEU A 156 -17.17 -15.27 -1.03
N SER A 157 -17.02 -16.02 -2.12
CA SER A 157 -17.04 -17.50 -2.08
C SER A 157 -15.72 -18.13 -1.62
N GLY A 158 -14.70 -17.32 -1.32
CA GLY A 158 -13.38 -17.81 -0.90
C GLY A 158 -12.62 -18.55 -2.00
N MET A 159 -12.97 -18.32 -3.28
CA MET A 159 -12.27 -18.95 -4.39
C MET A 159 -10.79 -18.53 -4.44
N PRO A 160 -9.84 -19.46 -4.54
CA PRO A 160 -8.42 -19.16 -4.65
C PRO A 160 -8.12 -18.63 -6.06
N ARG A 161 -8.17 -17.29 -6.19
CA ARG A 161 -7.86 -16.56 -7.41
C ARG A 161 -6.56 -15.80 -7.26
N ALA A 162 -5.79 -15.73 -8.34
CA ALA A 162 -4.55 -14.97 -8.40
C ALA A 162 -4.51 -14.09 -9.63
N VAL A 163 -3.99 -12.87 -9.48
CA VAL A 163 -3.55 -12.00 -10.56
C VAL A 163 -2.03 -11.91 -10.46
N LEU A 164 -1.32 -12.08 -11.57
CA LEU A 164 0.14 -12.06 -11.61
C LEU A 164 0.65 -10.81 -12.31
N CYS A 165 1.82 -10.32 -11.94
CA CYS A 165 2.52 -9.36 -12.78
C CYS A 165 3.11 -10.05 -14.01
N ARG A 166 3.34 -9.29 -15.09
CA ARG A 166 3.85 -9.81 -16.38
C ARG A 166 5.18 -10.54 -16.21
N SER A 167 6.10 -9.99 -15.44
CA SER A 167 7.40 -10.61 -15.20
C SER A 167 7.30 -11.97 -14.50
N LEU A 168 6.39 -12.10 -13.52
CA LEU A 168 6.17 -13.38 -12.83
C LEU A 168 5.49 -14.39 -13.75
N ALA A 169 4.46 -13.97 -14.49
CA ALA A 169 3.80 -14.81 -15.47
C ALA A 169 4.80 -15.35 -16.52
N GLY A 170 5.67 -14.48 -17.03
CA GLY A 170 6.74 -14.87 -17.96
C GLY A 170 7.75 -15.85 -17.35
N ARG A 171 8.08 -15.73 -16.08
CA ARG A 171 8.97 -16.70 -15.39
C ARG A 171 8.33 -18.07 -15.21
N LEU A 172 7.01 -18.12 -14.93
CA LEU A 172 6.30 -19.37 -14.67
C LEU A 172 5.86 -20.06 -15.96
N PHE A 173 5.29 -19.33 -16.91
CA PHE A 173 4.63 -19.89 -18.10
C PHE A 173 5.43 -19.67 -19.41
N GLY A 174 6.52 -18.90 -19.35
CA GLY A 174 7.29 -18.56 -20.57
C GLY A 174 6.46 -17.69 -21.51
N HIS A 175 6.13 -18.26 -22.69
CA HIS A 175 5.33 -17.58 -23.73
C HIS A 175 3.87 -18.08 -23.79
N GLU A 176 3.48 -19.00 -22.90
CA GLU A 176 2.11 -19.49 -22.85
C GLU A 176 1.21 -18.53 -22.09
N ALA A 177 -0.07 -18.49 -22.45
CA ALA A 177 -1.07 -17.69 -21.75
C ALA A 177 -1.23 -18.19 -20.30
N ALA A 178 -1.12 -17.30 -19.33
CA ALA A 178 -1.22 -17.62 -17.92
C ALA A 178 -2.67 -17.60 -17.41
N ALA A 179 -3.54 -16.76 -17.98
CA ALA A 179 -4.93 -16.66 -17.55
C ALA A 179 -5.69 -17.98 -17.72
N GLY A 180 -6.37 -18.41 -16.67
CA GLY A 180 -7.08 -19.70 -16.61
C GLY A 180 -6.23 -20.89 -16.17
N GLN A 181 -4.92 -20.73 -16.10
CA GLN A 181 -4.00 -21.78 -15.64
C GLN A 181 -3.98 -21.92 -14.12
N THR A 182 -3.55 -23.09 -13.66
CA THR A 182 -3.38 -23.37 -12.23
C THR A 182 -1.94 -23.15 -11.80
N ILE A 183 -1.75 -22.51 -10.65
CA ILE A 183 -0.48 -22.36 -9.96
C ILE A 183 -0.60 -22.93 -8.54
N LEU A 184 0.51 -23.27 -7.93
CA LEU A 184 0.60 -23.66 -6.53
C LEU A 184 1.27 -22.54 -5.73
N LEU A 185 0.55 -21.93 -4.80
CA LEU A 185 1.05 -20.99 -3.83
C LEU A 185 1.19 -21.68 -2.48
N ASN A 186 2.43 -21.87 -2.00
CA ASN A 186 2.74 -22.67 -0.80
C ASN A 186 2.03 -24.04 -0.77
N GLY A 187 1.88 -24.68 -1.94
CA GLY A 187 1.24 -25.98 -2.08
C GLY A 187 -0.28 -25.94 -2.28
N LEU A 188 -0.93 -24.79 -2.15
CA LEU A 188 -2.36 -24.62 -2.41
C LEU A 188 -2.60 -24.18 -3.86
N GLU A 189 -3.63 -24.77 -4.47
CA GLU A 189 -4.00 -24.46 -5.86
C GLU A 189 -4.73 -23.13 -5.97
N TYR A 190 -4.25 -22.29 -6.90
CA TYR A 190 -4.88 -21.03 -7.30
C TYR A 190 -5.08 -21.03 -8.81
N THR A 191 -6.21 -20.48 -9.26
CA THR A 191 -6.43 -20.21 -10.68
C THR A 191 -6.02 -18.78 -11.00
N VAL A 192 -5.18 -18.60 -12.00
CA VAL A 192 -4.81 -17.28 -12.51
C VAL A 192 -6.01 -16.65 -13.20
N SER A 193 -6.54 -15.55 -12.66
CA SER A 193 -7.67 -14.82 -13.26
C SER A 193 -7.21 -13.79 -14.29
N GLY A 194 -6.01 -13.27 -14.15
CA GLY A 194 -5.45 -12.30 -15.08
C GLY A 194 -3.97 -12.01 -14.85
N VAL A 195 -3.41 -11.30 -15.80
CA VAL A 195 -2.03 -10.79 -15.74
C VAL A 195 -2.08 -9.28 -15.96
N VAL A 196 -1.35 -8.55 -15.12
CA VAL A 196 -1.22 -7.08 -15.20
C VAL A 196 0.21 -6.69 -15.57
N ASP A 197 0.39 -5.48 -16.07
CA ASP A 197 1.72 -4.91 -16.24
C ASP A 197 2.49 -4.83 -14.93
N ASP A 198 3.82 -4.85 -15.02
CA ASP A 198 4.68 -4.76 -13.84
C ASP A 198 4.49 -3.41 -13.12
N VAL A 199 4.35 -3.49 -11.82
CA VAL A 199 4.14 -2.32 -10.95
C VAL A 199 5.46 -1.88 -10.36
N SER A 200 5.69 -0.58 -10.32
CA SER A 200 6.90 -0.01 -9.72
C SER A 200 6.88 -0.15 -8.20
N GLY A 201 8.03 -0.48 -7.60
CA GLY A 201 8.19 -0.47 -6.14
C GLY A 201 8.04 0.92 -5.48
N ILE A 202 7.91 2.00 -6.29
CA ILE A 202 7.60 3.35 -5.79
C ILE A 202 6.14 3.43 -5.33
N THR A 203 5.24 2.62 -5.91
CA THR A 203 3.82 2.49 -5.51
C THR A 203 3.68 1.43 -4.42
N ALA A 204 4.16 1.74 -3.22
CA ALA A 204 4.35 0.75 -2.14
C ALA A 204 3.04 0.10 -1.68
N ASP A 205 1.93 0.84 -1.72
CA ASP A 205 0.63 0.35 -1.24
C ASP A 205 0.05 -0.75 -2.13
N VAL A 206 0.39 -0.73 -3.42
CA VAL A 206 -0.11 -1.69 -4.40
C VAL A 206 0.94 -2.68 -4.89
N TYR A 207 2.21 -2.45 -4.59
CA TYR A 207 3.31 -3.24 -5.11
C TYR A 207 3.29 -4.69 -4.64
N ALA A 208 3.17 -5.61 -5.58
CA ALA A 208 3.34 -7.05 -5.41
C ALA A 208 3.76 -7.68 -6.74
N GLU A 209 4.17 -8.94 -6.73
CA GLU A 209 4.34 -9.77 -7.93
C GLU A 209 3.09 -10.63 -8.19
N ALA A 210 2.33 -10.91 -7.12
CA ALA A 210 1.06 -11.63 -7.19
C ALA A 210 0.05 -11.04 -6.20
N TRP A 211 -1.19 -10.89 -6.65
CA TRP A 211 -2.34 -10.48 -5.85
C TRP A 211 -3.32 -11.64 -5.77
N VAL A 212 -3.76 -11.97 -4.57
CA VAL A 212 -4.70 -13.07 -4.34
C VAL A 212 -5.88 -12.62 -3.53
N THR A 213 -7.01 -13.33 -3.67
CA THR A 213 -8.16 -13.12 -2.78
C THR A 213 -7.74 -13.38 -1.34
N TYR A 214 -7.77 -12.37 -0.44
CA TYR A 214 -7.38 -12.61 0.95
C TYR A 214 -8.34 -13.58 1.65
N SER A 215 -9.57 -13.71 1.18
CA SER A 215 -10.55 -14.70 1.67
C SER A 215 -10.08 -16.15 1.46
N SER A 216 -9.20 -16.41 0.50
CA SER A 216 -8.62 -17.73 0.25
C SER A 216 -7.39 -18.04 1.13
N LEU A 217 -6.83 -17.04 1.79
CA LEU A 217 -5.70 -17.21 2.70
C LEU A 217 -6.12 -17.70 4.11
N SER A 218 -7.39 -18.04 4.31
CA SER A 218 -8.07 -18.23 5.60
C SER A 218 -7.36 -19.17 6.55
N VAL A 219 -6.84 -20.30 6.10
CA VAL A 219 -6.25 -21.31 6.99
C VAL A 219 -4.98 -20.82 7.70
N ALA A 220 -4.17 -20.01 7.03
CA ALA A 220 -2.98 -19.40 7.65
C ALA A 220 -3.32 -18.13 8.43
N MET A 221 -4.40 -17.47 8.04
CA MET A 221 -4.84 -16.20 8.61
C MET A 221 -5.82 -16.37 9.77
N ASP A 222 -6.54 -17.50 9.89
CA ASP A 222 -7.49 -17.72 10.99
C ASP A 222 -6.80 -17.69 12.37
N HIS A 223 -5.58 -18.18 12.48
CA HIS A 223 -4.79 -18.07 13.70
C HIS A 223 -4.31 -16.63 13.97
N ALA A 224 -4.07 -15.84 12.95
CA ALA A 224 -3.62 -14.45 13.07
C ALA A 224 -4.78 -13.43 13.00
N LEU A 225 -5.90 -13.80 12.34
CA LEU A 225 -7.05 -12.93 12.10
C LEU A 225 -8.18 -13.13 13.10
N GLY A 226 -8.22 -14.25 13.82
CA GLY A 226 -9.29 -14.60 14.73
C GLY A 226 -9.14 -14.09 16.16
N GLU A 227 -8.01 -13.47 16.52
CA GLU A 227 -7.80 -12.99 17.88
C GLU A 227 -8.73 -11.82 18.24
N ARG A 228 -9.18 -11.80 19.49
CA ARG A 228 -9.95 -10.71 20.11
C ARG A 228 -11.20 -10.33 19.32
N ASP A 229 -12.08 -11.29 19.17
CA ASP A 229 -13.38 -11.14 18.49
C ASP A 229 -13.26 -10.78 16.99
N GLY A 230 -12.13 -11.08 16.35
CA GLY A 230 -11.89 -10.72 14.96
C GLY A 230 -11.75 -9.21 14.70
N ALA A 231 -11.47 -8.45 15.78
CA ALA A 231 -11.31 -7.00 15.70
C ALA A 231 -9.92 -6.57 15.21
N VAL A 232 -8.89 -7.33 15.57
CA VAL A 232 -7.50 -7.12 15.16
C VAL A 232 -7.05 -8.25 14.25
N GLY A 233 -6.12 -7.96 13.34
CA GLY A 233 -5.66 -8.92 12.35
C GLY A 233 -4.58 -8.34 11.45
N LEU A 234 -4.67 -8.63 10.15
CA LEU A 234 -3.66 -8.30 9.15
C LEU A 234 -4.20 -7.43 8.00
N LEU A 235 -5.40 -6.86 8.13
CA LEU A 235 -6.05 -6.14 7.05
C LEU A 235 -5.91 -4.63 7.22
N GLU A 236 -5.76 -3.94 6.10
CA GLU A 236 -5.76 -2.48 5.99
C GLU A 236 -6.89 -2.05 5.08
N ALA A 237 -7.54 -0.93 5.39
CA ALA A 237 -8.53 -0.33 4.52
C ALA A 237 -7.93 0.90 3.83
N ASN A 238 -7.89 0.83 2.51
CA ASN A 238 -7.50 1.91 1.62
C ASN A 238 -8.80 2.52 1.07
N ILE A 239 -9.12 3.71 1.52
CA ILE A 239 -10.42 4.34 1.35
C ILE A 239 -10.32 5.43 0.29
N LEU A 240 -11.14 5.32 -0.75
CA LEU A 240 -11.25 6.33 -1.80
C LEU A 240 -12.42 7.27 -1.45
N LEU A 241 -12.14 8.56 -1.33
CA LEU A 241 -13.15 9.60 -1.15
C LEU A 241 -13.58 10.19 -2.49
N ALA A 242 -14.80 10.71 -2.56
CA ALA A 242 -15.23 11.50 -3.72
C ALA A 242 -14.46 12.83 -3.79
N ASP A 243 -14.21 13.45 -2.64
CA ASP A 243 -13.38 14.65 -2.49
C ASP A 243 -12.53 14.53 -1.22
N ALA A 244 -11.28 15.03 -1.24
CA ALA A 244 -10.40 15.00 -0.08
C ALA A 244 -10.95 15.77 1.13
N SER A 245 -11.84 16.75 0.90
CA SER A 245 -12.52 17.50 1.95
C SER A 245 -13.54 16.67 2.75
N ASP A 246 -13.88 15.47 2.30
CA ASP A 246 -14.79 14.56 3.01
C ASP A 246 -14.10 13.79 4.15
N LEU A 247 -12.78 13.92 4.34
CA LEU A 247 -12.04 13.24 5.40
C LEU A 247 -12.59 13.48 6.82
N PRO A 248 -13.01 14.70 7.22
CA PRO A 248 -13.66 14.90 8.52
C PRO A 248 -15.00 14.15 8.65
N ALA A 249 -15.78 14.09 7.58
CA ALA A 249 -17.04 13.35 7.56
C ALA A 249 -16.81 11.85 7.68
N LEU A 250 -15.80 11.32 6.99
CA LEU A 250 -15.35 9.93 7.14
C LEU A 250 -14.94 9.62 8.58
N SER A 251 -14.14 10.49 9.20
CA SER A 251 -13.68 10.32 10.59
C SER A 251 -14.84 10.27 11.59
N GLU A 252 -15.85 11.13 11.42
CA GLU A 252 -17.06 11.12 12.26
C GLU A 252 -17.89 9.87 12.03
N GLU A 253 -18.05 9.43 10.78
CA GLU A 253 -18.76 8.20 10.46
C GLU A 253 -18.04 6.99 11.06
N LEU A 254 -16.72 6.87 10.88
CA LEU A 254 -15.91 5.80 11.45
C LEU A 254 -16.05 5.74 12.98
N ARG A 255 -15.96 6.87 13.68
CA ARG A 255 -16.16 6.92 15.14
C ARG A 255 -17.55 6.44 15.55
N ARG A 256 -18.58 6.73 14.77
CA ARG A 256 -19.96 6.28 15.02
C ARG A 256 -20.07 4.77 14.86
N GLU A 257 -19.53 4.22 13.76
CA GLU A 257 -19.58 2.79 13.49
C GLU A 257 -18.75 1.99 14.49
N VAL A 258 -17.57 2.49 14.91
CA VAL A 258 -16.75 1.90 15.96
C VAL A 258 -17.49 1.89 17.31
N ARG A 259 -18.20 2.96 17.67
CA ARG A 259 -19.05 2.96 18.89
C ARG A 259 -20.12 1.89 18.82
N ARG A 260 -20.77 1.73 17.68
CA ARG A 260 -21.78 0.68 17.46
C ARG A 260 -21.15 -0.71 17.58
N TYR A 261 -20.02 -0.94 16.96
CA TYR A 261 -19.27 -2.19 17.05
C TYR A 261 -18.90 -2.53 18.49
N ASN A 262 -18.37 -1.57 19.25
CA ASN A 262 -18.00 -1.72 20.64
C ASN A 262 -19.16 -2.07 21.54
N SER A 263 -20.39 -1.65 21.22
CA SER A 263 -21.58 -2.02 22.02
C SER A 263 -21.91 -3.52 21.95
N GLY A 264 -21.38 -4.23 20.98
CA GLY A 264 -21.53 -5.68 20.82
C GLY A 264 -20.35 -6.50 21.37
N LEU A 265 -19.29 -5.84 21.89
CA LEU A 265 -18.12 -6.51 22.45
C LEU A 265 -18.29 -6.69 23.96
N SER A 266 -17.94 -7.88 24.49
CA SER A 266 -17.98 -8.20 25.92
C SER A 266 -16.63 -8.06 26.62
N GLU A 267 -15.54 -8.35 25.94
CA GLU A 267 -14.22 -8.50 26.56
C GLU A 267 -13.32 -7.27 26.45
N GLY A 268 -13.62 -6.37 25.52
CA GLY A 268 -12.76 -5.21 25.27
C GLY A 268 -13.42 -4.14 24.44
N GLN A 269 -12.61 -3.20 23.97
CA GLN A 269 -13.01 -2.09 23.11
C GLN A 269 -12.00 -1.88 21.99
N VAL A 270 -12.50 -1.60 20.81
CA VAL A 270 -11.70 -1.17 19.67
C VAL A 270 -11.60 0.35 19.65
N VAL A 271 -10.39 0.85 19.41
CA VAL A 271 -10.12 2.24 19.08
C VAL A 271 -9.44 2.26 17.73
N CYS A 272 -10.13 2.77 16.72
CA CYS A 272 -9.53 3.02 15.42
C CYS A 272 -8.72 4.32 15.48
N GLU A 273 -7.57 4.31 14.83
CA GLU A 273 -6.83 5.55 14.56
C GLU A 273 -7.64 6.40 13.57
N GLU A 274 -7.36 7.71 13.55
CA GLU A 274 -7.95 8.56 12.51
C GLU A 274 -7.44 8.14 11.13
N PRO A 275 -8.30 8.09 10.10
CA PRO A 275 -7.84 7.82 8.76
C PRO A 275 -6.84 8.90 8.33
N LEU A 276 -5.71 8.47 7.83
CA LEU A 276 -4.65 9.38 7.38
C LEU A 276 -4.82 9.66 5.88
N SER A 277 -4.64 10.92 5.49
CA SER A 277 -4.48 11.25 4.07
C SER A 277 -3.24 10.55 3.50
N TYR A 278 -3.15 10.44 2.17
CA TYR A 278 -1.96 9.88 1.51
C TYR A 278 -0.66 10.58 1.96
N ALA A 279 -0.68 11.91 2.04
CA ALA A 279 0.49 12.69 2.46
C ALA A 279 0.89 12.41 3.91
N ASP A 280 -0.09 12.33 4.83
CA ASP A 280 0.15 12.05 6.25
C ASP A 280 0.62 10.60 6.45
N ASN A 281 0.05 9.65 5.72
CA ASN A 281 0.47 8.25 5.75
C ASN A 281 1.92 8.09 5.26
N LEU A 282 2.29 8.78 4.19
CA LEU A 282 3.67 8.80 3.68
C LEU A 282 4.66 9.37 4.71
N LEU A 283 4.30 10.48 5.37
CA LEU A 283 5.13 11.09 6.40
C LEU A 283 5.27 10.19 7.63
N SER A 284 4.18 9.56 8.09
CA SER A 284 4.22 8.65 9.24
C SER A 284 5.14 7.46 8.98
N GLY A 285 5.13 6.90 7.79
CA GLY A 285 6.04 5.82 7.37
C GLY A 285 7.51 6.23 7.37
N LEU A 286 7.82 7.47 6.95
CA LEU A 286 9.18 8.00 6.98
C LEU A 286 9.69 8.20 8.41
N PHE A 287 8.87 8.72 9.32
CA PHE A 287 9.25 8.89 10.73
C PHE A 287 9.51 7.56 11.43
N LEU A 288 8.69 6.55 11.19
CA LEU A 288 8.90 5.20 11.75
C LEU A 288 10.20 4.57 11.25
N SER A 289 10.55 4.74 9.99
CA SER A 289 11.80 4.22 9.43
C SER A 289 13.04 4.91 10.01
N LEU A 290 12.97 6.20 10.32
CA LEU A 290 14.07 6.96 10.93
C LEU A 290 14.32 6.57 12.39
N ILE A 291 13.29 6.23 13.14
CA ILE A 291 13.42 5.77 14.55
C ILE A 291 14.11 4.41 14.60
N HIS A 292 13.80 3.49 13.68
CA HIS A 292 14.45 2.17 13.62
C HIS A 292 15.91 2.18 13.14
N ILE A 293 16.39 3.27 12.55
CA ILE A 293 17.81 3.41 12.16
C ILE A 293 18.68 3.94 13.32
N SER A 294 18.06 4.46 14.38
CA SER A 294 18.75 5.07 15.54
C SER A 294 18.89 4.16 16.75
N GLU A 295 18.43 2.91 16.70
CA GLU A 295 18.66 1.83 17.66
C GLU A 295 19.63 0.78 17.07
#